data_b1d1775fbf84c47deabb9cf6905b55a9
#
_entry.id   b1d1775fbf84c47deabb9cf6905b55a9
#
_cell.length_a   1.000
_cell.length_b   1.000
_cell.length_c   1.000
_cell.angle_alpha   90.00
_cell.angle_beta   90.00
_cell.angle_gamma   90.00
#
_symmetry.space_group_name_H-M   'P 1'
#
loop_
_entity.id
_entity.type
_entity.pdbx_description
1 polymer ?
#
loop_
_entity_poly.entity_id
_entity_poly.type
_entity_poly.pdbx_seq_one_letter_code
_entity_poly.pdbx_strand_id
1 'polypeptide(L)'
;KEWVSVDNELRILTEHVKELRDKRNEVNDNIIRYVETNQLTNSTIQLSDGLLKFYNQKTYAPLTYTFLQDTLKDILSIEQTNQIIKYIKEKRETQTNVCIKRNIE
;
A
#
# COMPACT_ATOMS: atom_id res chain seq x y z
N LYS A 1 31.65 8.37 4.72
CA LYS A 1 31.43 9.58 3.90
C LYS A 1 30.63 9.26 2.64
N GLU A 2 31.07 8.27 1.89
CA GLU A 2 30.38 7.90 0.65
C GLU A 2 28.93 7.44 0.90
N TRP A 3 28.74 6.59 1.91
CA TRP A 3 27.39 6.12 2.27
C TRP A 3 26.47 7.30 2.61
N VAL A 4 26.95 8.26 3.41
CA VAL A 4 26.16 9.42 3.82
C VAL A 4 25.85 10.32 2.63
N SER A 5 26.81 10.51 1.74
CA SER A 5 26.62 11.30 0.52
C SER A 5 25.53 10.72 -0.36
N VAL A 6 25.57 9.41 -0.60
CA VAL A 6 24.56 8.70 -1.40
C VAL A 6 23.20 8.76 -0.69
N ASP A 7 23.17 8.57 0.63
CA ASP A 7 21.93 8.63 1.40
C ASP A 7 21.29 10.03 1.32
N ASN A 8 22.10 11.09 1.35
CA ASN A 8 21.61 12.46 1.20
C ASN A 8 20.94 12.65 -0.16
N GLU A 9 21.57 12.18 -1.23
CA GLU A 9 20.99 12.27 -2.57
C GLU A 9 19.68 11.49 -2.68
N LEU A 10 19.64 10.28 -2.13
CA LEU A 10 18.43 9.47 -2.11
C LEU A 10 17.29 10.17 -1.36
N ARG A 11 17.59 10.82 -0.26
CA ARG A 11 16.57 11.53 0.52
C ARG A 11 15.98 12.70 -0.25
N ILE A 12 16.83 13.46 -0.96
CA ILE A 12 16.36 14.58 -1.79
C ILE A 12 15.47 14.07 -2.91
N LEU A 13 15.90 13.02 -3.61
CA LEU A 13 15.13 12.42 -4.70
C LEU A 13 13.83 11.79 -4.22
N THR A 14 13.86 11.13 -3.06
CA THR A 14 12.68 10.53 -2.46
C THR A 14 11.63 11.59 -2.12
N GLU A 15 12.08 12.72 -1.55
CA GLU A 15 11.18 13.83 -1.23
C GLU A 15 10.56 14.40 -2.51
N HIS A 16 11.36 14.57 -3.56
CA HIS A 16 10.86 15.05 -4.85
C HIS A 16 9.84 14.10 -5.46
N VAL A 17 10.13 12.79 -5.41
CA VAL A 17 9.20 11.75 -5.89
C VAL A 17 7.90 11.79 -5.10
N LYS A 18 7.97 11.99 -3.79
CA LYS A 18 6.80 12.10 -2.94
C LYS A 18 5.91 13.27 -3.35
N GLU A 19 6.52 14.43 -3.59
CA GLU A 19 5.79 15.62 -4.04
C GLU A 19 5.08 15.37 -5.38
N LEU A 20 5.77 14.73 -6.31
CA LEU A 20 5.20 14.39 -7.61
C LEU A 20 4.06 13.39 -7.50
N ARG A 21 4.19 12.40 -6.62
CA ARG A 21 3.12 11.42 -6.36
C ARG A 21 1.90 12.08 -5.76
N ASP A 22 2.08 12.98 -4.79
CA ASP A 22 0.98 13.70 -4.16
C ASP A 22 0.23 14.54 -5.19
N LYS A 23 0.97 15.23 -6.06
CA LYS A 23 0.37 16.01 -7.14
C LYS A 23 -0.38 15.14 -8.13
N ARG A 24 0.22 14.00 -8.51
CA ARG A 24 -0.44 13.05 -9.42
C ARG A 24 -1.71 12.50 -8.78
N ASN A 25 -1.69 12.18 -7.48
CA ASN A 25 -2.86 11.67 -6.79
C ASN A 25 -3.97 12.72 -6.72
N GLU A 26 -3.65 13.98 -6.51
CA GLU A 26 -4.62 15.07 -6.52
C GLU A 26 -5.29 15.21 -7.89
N VAL A 27 -4.50 15.23 -8.95
CA VAL A 27 -5.02 15.29 -10.33
C VAL A 27 -5.84 14.02 -10.63
N ASN A 28 -5.36 12.86 -10.20
CA ASN A 28 -6.06 11.58 -10.38
C ASN A 28 -7.44 11.62 -9.73
N ASP A 29 -7.53 12.11 -8.49
CA ASP A 29 -8.81 12.18 -7.77
C ASP A 29 -9.80 13.11 -8.49
N ASN A 30 -9.32 14.22 -9.03
CA ASN A 30 -10.13 15.14 -9.79
C ASN A 30 -10.68 14.50 -11.07
N ILE A 31 -9.83 13.75 -11.78
CA ILE A 31 -10.22 13.04 -13.01
C ILE A 31 -11.24 11.96 -12.69
N ILE A 32 -10.99 11.15 -11.66
CA ILE A 32 -11.91 10.07 -11.26
C ILE A 32 -13.26 10.63 -10.86
N ARG A 33 -13.28 11.74 -10.13
CA ARG A 33 -14.54 12.39 -9.75
C ARG A 33 -15.33 12.83 -10.98
N TYR A 34 -14.65 13.40 -11.96
CA TYR A 34 -15.27 13.80 -13.23
C TYR A 34 -15.85 12.59 -13.98
N VAL A 35 -15.06 11.52 -14.06
CA VAL A 35 -15.45 10.27 -14.74
C VAL A 35 -16.67 9.65 -14.08
N GLU A 36 -16.70 9.58 -12.75
CA GLU A 36 -17.84 9.05 -12.00
C GLU A 36 -19.09 9.89 -12.19
N THR A 37 -18.95 11.23 -12.09
CA THR A 37 -20.06 12.17 -12.23
C THR A 37 -20.70 12.09 -13.61
N ASN A 38 -19.91 11.86 -14.66
CA ASN A 38 -20.38 11.82 -16.04
C ASN A 38 -20.57 10.38 -16.56
N GLN A 39 -20.49 9.37 -15.69
CA GLN A 39 -20.72 7.96 -16.04
C GLN A 39 -19.79 7.46 -17.15
N LEU A 40 -18.52 7.85 -17.09
CA LEU A 40 -17.51 7.49 -18.09
C LEU A 40 -16.58 6.38 -17.60
N THR A 41 -17.02 5.53 -16.66
CA THR A 41 -16.19 4.53 -15.99
C THR A 41 -15.61 3.46 -16.91
N ASN A 42 -16.17 3.28 -18.09
CA ASN A 42 -15.67 2.30 -19.09
C ASN A 42 -15.05 2.98 -20.30
N SER A 43 -14.80 4.26 -20.22
CA SER A 43 -14.25 5.04 -21.34
C SER A 43 -12.74 4.85 -21.45
N THR A 44 -12.21 5.11 -22.65
CA THR A 44 -10.78 5.13 -22.92
C THR A 44 -10.41 6.45 -23.54
N ILE A 45 -9.19 6.93 -23.23
CA ILE A 45 -8.65 8.15 -23.82
C ILE A 45 -7.42 7.76 -24.64
N GLN A 46 -7.42 8.14 -25.92
CA GLN A 46 -6.30 7.90 -26.81
C GLN A 46 -5.19 8.91 -26.57
N LEU A 47 -3.98 8.40 -26.37
CA LEU A 47 -2.77 9.22 -26.23
C LEU A 47 -1.85 8.97 -27.43
N SER A 48 -0.85 9.83 -27.59
CA SER A 48 0.14 9.65 -28.67
C SER A 48 0.97 8.38 -28.49
N ASP A 49 1.16 7.93 -27.24
CA ASP A 49 1.97 6.76 -26.89
C ASP A 49 1.18 5.61 -26.28
N GLY A 50 -0.15 5.66 -26.34
CA GLY A 50 -0.98 4.59 -25.81
C GLY A 50 -2.38 5.03 -25.46
N LEU A 51 -2.97 4.35 -24.48
CA LEU A 51 -4.34 4.57 -24.04
C LEU A 51 -4.40 4.76 -22.53
N LEU A 52 -5.33 5.61 -22.08
CA LEU A 52 -5.76 5.65 -20.68
C LEU A 52 -7.13 4.97 -20.60
N LYS A 53 -7.25 4.01 -19.71
CA LYS A 53 -8.50 3.29 -19.48
C LYS A 53 -8.99 3.55 -18.07
N PHE A 54 -10.28 3.75 -17.93
CA PHE A 54 -10.93 3.83 -16.62
C PHE A 54 -11.60 2.48 -16.37
N TYR A 55 -11.38 1.91 -15.18
CA TYR A 55 -11.93 0.61 -14.83
C TYR A 55 -12.17 0.54 -13.32
N ASN A 56 -13.05 -0.37 -12.94
CA ASN A 56 -13.30 -0.65 -11.54
C ASN A 56 -12.33 -1.72 -11.06
N GLN A 57 -11.50 -1.37 -10.09
CA GLN A 57 -10.55 -2.29 -9.50
C GLN A 57 -11.09 -2.81 -8.18
N LYS A 58 -11.10 -4.14 -8.04
CA LYS A 58 -11.50 -4.78 -6.79
C LYS A 58 -10.26 -5.01 -5.95
N THR A 59 -10.28 -4.46 -4.75
CA THR A 59 -9.18 -4.66 -3.79
C THR A 59 -9.71 -5.37 -2.56
N TYR A 60 -8.85 -6.15 -1.92
CA TYR A 60 -9.17 -6.88 -0.70
C TYR A 60 -8.46 -6.22 0.48
N ALA A 61 -9.13 -6.21 1.64
CA ALA A 61 -8.50 -5.76 2.86
C ALA A 61 -7.29 -6.64 3.19
N PRO A 62 -6.21 -6.07 3.76
CA PRO A 62 -5.04 -6.88 4.14
C PRO A 62 -5.41 -7.92 5.19
N LEU A 63 -4.75 -9.09 5.12
CA LEU A 63 -4.91 -10.14 6.13
C LEU A 63 -4.05 -9.78 7.33
N THR A 64 -4.65 -9.15 8.33
CA THR A 64 -4.01 -8.83 9.60
C THR A 64 -4.44 -9.83 10.66
N TYR A 65 -3.69 -9.92 11.76
CA TYR A 65 -4.10 -10.78 12.89
C TYR A 65 -5.45 -10.31 13.46
N THR A 66 -5.69 -9.02 13.51
CA THR A 66 -6.97 -8.47 13.97
C THR A 66 -8.11 -8.93 13.08
N PHE A 67 -7.94 -8.85 11.77
CA PHE A 67 -8.94 -9.30 10.80
C PHE A 67 -9.22 -10.79 10.95
N LEU A 68 -8.16 -11.60 11.05
CA LEU A 68 -8.29 -13.05 11.23
C LEU A 68 -9.02 -13.38 12.52
N GLN A 69 -8.65 -12.71 13.61
CA GLN A 69 -9.27 -12.92 14.92
C GLN A 69 -10.76 -12.58 14.89
N ASP A 70 -11.12 -11.44 14.35
CA ASP A 70 -12.51 -10.99 14.28
C ASP A 70 -13.36 -11.89 13.38
N THR A 71 -12.79 -12.33 12.25
CA THR A 71 -13.50 -13.19 11.30
C THR A 71 -13.69 -14.60 11.87
N LEU A 72 -12.66 -15.15 12.52
CA LEU A 72 -12.74 -16.48 13.09
C LEU A 72 -13.73 -16.56 14.25
N LYS A 73 -13.95 -15.48 14.98
CA LYS A 73 -14.94 -15.43 16.06
C LYS A 73 -16.37 -15.64 15.58
N ASP A 74 -16.63 -15.42 14.30
CA ASP A 74 -17.95 -15.65 13.71
C ASP A 74 -18.30 -17.13 13.60
N ILE A 75 -17.29 -18.01 13.55
CA ILE A 75 -17.47 -19.45 13.38
C ILE A 75 -16.87 -20.30 14.49
N LEU A 76 -16.01 -19.72 15.31
CA LEU A 76 -15.31 -20.42 16.39
C LEU A 76 -15.49 -19.71 17.72
N SER A 77 -15.28 -20.45 18.84
CA SER A 77 -15.26 -19.84 20.16
C SER A 77 -14.04 -18.92 20.30
N ILE A 78 -14.08 -18.01 21.28
CA ILE A 78 -12.96 -17.12 21.59
C ILE A 78 -11.71 -17.92 21.92
N GLU A 79 -11.84 -19.01 22.69
CA GLU A 79 -10.72 -19.87 23.07
C GLU A 79 -10.06 -20.53 21.85
N GLN A 80 -10.89 -21.08 20.94
CA GLN A 80 -10.39 -21.71 19.72
C GLN A 80 -9.73 -20.68 18.80
N THR A 81 -10.32 -19.50 18.66
CA THR A 81 -9.76 -18.42 17.86
C THR A 81 -8.38 -18.02 18.39
N ASN A 82 -8.27 -17.83 19.70
CA ASN A 82 -7.00 -17.44 20.32
C ASN A 82 -5.93 -18.51 20.15
N GLN A 83 -6.28 -19.79 20.24
CA GLN A 83 -5.36 -20.89 20.00
C GLN A 83 -4.84 -20.91 18.56
N ILE A 84 -5.73 -20.69 17.59
CA ILE A 84 -5.35 -20.65 16.17
C ILE A 84 -4.42 -19.49 15.89
N ILE A 85 -4.76 -18.30 16.38
CA ILE A 85 -3.93 -17.10 16.17
C ILE A 85 -2.55 -17.29 16.82
N LYS A 86 -2.52 -17.83 18.03
CA LYS A 86 -1.25 -18.10 18.72
C LYS A 86 -0.39 -19.07 17.92
N TYR A 87 -1.00 -20.14 17.41
CA TYR A 87 -0.30 -21.15 16.61
C TYR A 87 0.29 -20.51 15.33
N ILE A 88 -0.49 -19.68 14.64
CA ILE A 88 -0.03 -18.98 13.44
C ILE A 88 1.17 -18.09 13.75
N LYS A 89 1.11 -17.32 14.83
CA LYS A 89 2.20 -16.45 15.26
C LYS A 89 3.48 -17.25 15.59
N GLU A 90 3.32 -18.39 16.24
CA GLU A 90 4.45 -19.26 16.60
C GLU A 90 5.12 -19.89 15.38
N LYS A 91 4.33 -20.19 14.33
CA LYS A 91 4.84 -20.80 13.10
C LYS A 91 5.42 -19.80 12.11
N ARG A 92 5.16 -18.52 12.31
CA ARG A 92 5.67 -17.48 11.42
C ARG A 92 7.19 -17.43 11.50
N GLU A 93 7.84 -17.64 10.36
CA GLU A 93 9.29 -17.60 10.28
C GLU A 93 9.80 -16.17 10.45
N THR A 94 10.92 -16.02 11.15
CA THR A 94 11.61 -14.76 11.32
C THR A 94 13.02 -14.87 10.77
N GLN A 95 13.49 -13.77 10.19
CA GLN A 95 14.86 -13.69 9.70
C GLN A 95 15.50 -12.43 10.29
N THR A 96 16.69 -12.61 10.88
CA THR A 96 17.41 -11.51 11.51
C THR A 96 18.57 -11.07 10.62
N ASN A 97 18.61 -9.81 10.26
CA ASN A 97 19.65 -9.23 9.43
C ASN A 97 20.25 -8.02 10.15
N VAL A 98 21.54 -7.79 9.93
CA VAL A 98 22.20 -6.58 10.41
C VAL A 98 21.88 -5.44 9.43
N CYS A 99 21.36 -4.34 9.94
CA CYS A 99 20.96 -3.20 9.14
C CYS A 99 21.60 -1.92 9.64
N ILE A 100 21.72 -0.95 8.77
CA ILE A 100 22.21 0.39 9.11
C ILE A 100 21.01 1.28 9.33
N LYS A 101 20.97 1.94 10.50
CA LYS A 101 19.93 2.93 10.81
C LYS A 101 20.58 4.29 10.96
N ARG A 102 20.06 5.28 10.27
CA ARG A 102 20.53 6.66 10.40
C ARG A 102 19.58 7.44 11.27
N ASN A 103 20.11 8.03 12.35
CA ASN A 103 19.39 8.95 13.22
C ASN A 103 19.84 10.38 12.91
N ILE A 104 18.88 11.26 12.68
CA ILE A 104 19.13 12.67 12.36
C ILE A 104 18.62 13.49 13.54
N GLU A 105 19.54 14.30 14.10
CA GLU A 105 19.20 15.20 15.21
C GLU A 105 18.84 16.58 14.70
#